data_b99df2d28aecb051f9c1394e80c13a17
#
_entry.id   b99df2d28aecb051f9c1394e80c13a17
#
_cell.length_a   1.000
_cell.length_b   1.000
_cell.length_c   1.000
_cell.angle_alpha   90.00
_cell.angle_beta   90.00
_cell.angle_gamma   90.00
#
_symmetry.space_group_name_H-M   'P 1'
#
loop_
_entity.id
_entity.type
_entity.pdbx_description
1 polymer ?
#
loop_
_entity_poly.entity_id
_entity_poly.type
_entity_poly.pdbx_seq_one_letter_code
_entity_poly.pdbx_strand_id
1 'polypeptide(L)'
;MKPYLLQNEELKELVAKIPGWDIFSNHIEKEFNFSNFIEAFSFMTKIALICEKHNHHPNWENVYSKVTIKLSTHDLGGITNLDQTIASQINHIFKK
;
A
#
# COMPACT_ATOMS: atom_id res chain seq x y z
N MET A 1 13.47 -7.62 6.15
CA MET A 1 13.03 -8.32 4.93
C MET A 1 13.82 -7.80 3.73
N LYS A 2 14.38 -8.69 2.95
CA LYS A 2 15.10 -8.31 1.75
C LYS A 2 14.13 -8.30 0.55
N PRO A 3 13.89 -7.15 -0.07
CA PRO A 3 12.93 -7.07 -1.16
C PRO A 3 13.43 -7.74 -2.44
N TYR A 4 12.49 -8.32 -3.17
CA TYR A 4 12.75 -8.86 -4.51
C TYR A 4 11.54 -8.55 -5.40
N LEU A 5 11.80 -8.38 -6.69
CA LEU A 5 10.73 -8.07 -7.64
C LEU A 5 9.77 -9.25 -7.80
N LEU A 6 8.48 -8.95 -7.75
CA LEU A 6 7.45 -9.92 -8.07
C LEU A 6 7.26 -9.92 -9.58
N GLN A 7 7.14 -11.10 -10.18
CA GLN A 7 7.02 -11.23 -11.63
C GLN A 7 5.99 -12.29 -11.99
N ASN A 8 5.43 -12.14 -13.20
CA ASN A 8 4.57 -13.16 -13.81
C ASN A 8 3.47 -13.69 -12.87
N GLU A 9 3.56 -14.96 -12.48
CA GLU A 9 2.56 -15.61 -11.63
C GLU A 9 2.39 -14.93 -10.28
N GLU A 10 3.48 -14.43 -9.70
CA GLU A 10 3.41 -13.74 -8.43
C GLU A 10 2.56 -12.48 -8.52
N LEU A 11 2.67 -11.73 -9.62
CA LEU A 11 1.85 -10.54 -9.84
C LEU A 11 0.38 -10.91 -10.04
N LYS A 12 0.12 -12.02 -10.72
CA LYS A 12 -1.26 -12.49 -10.90
C LYS A 12 -1.89 -12.88 -9.56
N GLU A 13 -1.11 -13.50 -8.69
CA GLU A 13 -1.59 -13.93 -7.38
C GLU A 13 -1.84 -12.76 -6.45
N LEU A 14 -1.22 -11.61 -6.69
CA LEU A 14 -1.41 -10.44 -5.85
C LEU A 14 -2.86 -10.01 -5.74
N VAL A 15 -3.62 -10.13 -6.82
CA VAL A 15 -5.02 -9.73 -6.85
C VAL A 15 -5.80 -10.37 -5.70
N ALA A 16 -5.51 -11.64 -5.41
CA ALA A 16 -6.18 -12.35 -4.32
C ALA A 16 -5.58 -12.04 -2.95
N LYS A 17 -4.27 -11.77 -2.91
CA LYS A 17 -3.56 -11.56 -1.65
C LYS A 17 -3.76 -10.16 -1.07
N ILE A 18 -3.94 -9.17 -1.93
CA ILE A 18 -4.18 -7.79 -1.51
C ILE A 18 -5.44 -7.26 -2.20
N PRO A 19 -6.62 -7.72 -1.77
CA PRO A 19 -7.87 -7.34 -2.43
C PRO A 19 -8.09 -5.83 -2.38
N GLY A 20 -8.64 -5.30 -3.48
CA GLY A 20 -8.94 -3.88 -3.60
C GLY A 20 -7.80 -3.03 -4.14
N TRP A 21 -6.59 -3.56 -4.24
CA TRP A 21 -5.48 -2.83 -4.81
C TRP A 21 -5.45 -3.01 -6.33
N ASP A 22 -5.25 -1.91 -7.05
CA ASP A 22 -5.03 -1.93 -8.49
C ASP A 22 -3.56 -2.19 -8.75
N ILE A 23 -3.26 -3.12 -9.64
CA ILE A 23 -1.89 -3.53 -9.92
C ILE A 23 -1.48 -3.00 -11.28
N PHE A 24 -0.54 -2.06 -11.26
CA PHE A 24 0.02 -1.46 -12.48
C PHE A 24 1.38 -2.10 -12.77
N SER A 25 2.04 -1.66 -13.85
CA SER A 25 3.30 -2.29 -14.25
C SER A 25 4.41 -2.11 -13.22
N ASN A 26 4.44 -0.99 -12.52
CA ASN A 26 5.54 -0.68 -11.59
C ASN A 26 5.09 -0.26 -10.19
N HIS A 27 3.78 -0.30 -9.90
CA HIS A 27 3.29 0.07 -8.58
C HIS A 27 1.90 -0.52 -8.35
N ILE A 28 1.48 -0.51 -7.09
CA ILE A 28 0.12 -0.85 -6.70
C ILE A 28 -0.51 0.38 -6.08
N GLU A 29 -1.83 0.49 -6.18
CA GLU A 29 -2.54 1.70 -5.77
C GLU A 29 -3.91 1.35 -5.22
N LYS A 30 -4.31 2.04 -4.15
CA LYS A 30 -5.66 1.86 -3.60
C LYS A 30 -6.16 3.18 -3.03
N GLU A 31 -7.45 3.46 -3.25
CA GLU A 31 -8.13 4.59 -2.68
C GLU A 31 -8.95 4.13 -1.47
N PHE A 32 -8.85 4.87 -0.37
CA PHE A 32 -9.57 4.59 0.88
C PHE A 32 -10.45 5.79 1.19
N ASN A 33 -11.72 5.52 1.52
CA ASN A 33 -12.69 6.57 1.80
C ASN A 33 -13.18 6.46 3.24
N PHE A 34 -13.30 7.61 3.90
CA PHE A 34 -13.67 7.70 5.30
C PHE A 34 -14.85 8.67 5.47
N SER A 35 -15.40 8.75 6.67
CA SER A 35 -16.53 9.63 6.95
C SER A 35 -16.10 11.10 7.07
N ASN A 36 -14.86 11.35 7.47
CA ASN A 36 -14.37 12.70 7.69
C ASN A 36 -12.85 12.74 7.66
N PHE A 37 -12.29 13.94 7.76
CA PHE A 37 -10.85 14.14 7.70
C PHE A 37 -10.12 13.51 8.89
N ILE A 38 -10.70 13.58 10.08
CA ILE A 38 -10.03 13.03 11.28
C ILE A 38 -9.82 11.54 11.12
N GLU A 39 -10.83 10.81 10.62
CA GLU A 39 -10.70 9.37 10.38
C GLU A 39 -9.65 9.09 9.32
N ALA A 40 -9.64 9.86 8.25
CA ALA A 40 -8.67 9.69 7.18
C ALA A 40 -7.25 9.92 7.70
N PHE A 41 -7.04 10.99 8.45
CA PHE A 41 -5.71 11.34 8.96
C PHE A 41 -5.25 10.37 10.04
N SER A 42 -6.18 9.88 10.87
CA SER A 42 -5.86 8.85 11.86
C SER A 42 -5.38 7.57 11.19
N PHE A 43 -6.05 7.18 10.10
CA PHE A 43 -5.64 6.04 9.29
C PHE A 43 -4.23 6.26 8.74
N MET A 44 -3.98 7.44 8.15
CA MET A 44 -2.67 7.76 7.60
C MET A 44 -1.57 7.69 8.67
N THR A 45 -1.87 8.13 9.88
CA THR A 45 -0.89 8.07 10.98
C THR A 45 -0.49 6.63 11.27
N LYS A 46 -1.46 5.72 11.31
CA LYS A 46 -1.15 4.30 11.54
C LYS A 46 -0.30 3.73 10.40
N ILE A 47 -0.64 4.10 9.17
CA ILE A 47 0.11 3.63 8.01
C ILE A 47 1.54 4.19 8.03
N ALA A 48 1.69 5.44 8.42
CA ALA A 48 3.01 6.07 8.54
C ALA A 48 3.92 5.28 9.47
N LEU A 49 3.39 4.80 10.59
CA LEU A 49 4.16 4.02 11.55
C LEU A 49 4.61 2.68 10.96
N ILE A 50 3.74 2.04 10.19
CA ILE A 50 4.08 0.78 9.52
C ILE A 50 5.17 1.01 8.47
N CYS A 51 5.01 2.04 7.67
CA CYS A 51 5.98 2.35 6.61
C CYS A 51 7.34 2.71 7.20
N GLU A 52 7.35 3.45 8.29
CA GLU A 52 8.59 3.81 8.95
C GLU A 52 9.29 2.57 9.53
N LYS A 53 8.52 1.65 10.09
CA LYS A 53 9.07 0.41 10.62
C LYS A 53 9.79 -0.40 9.54
N HIS A 54 9.23 -0.42 8.34
CA HIS A 54 9.82 -1.15 7.21
C HIS A 54 10.85 -0.31 6.44
N ASN A 55 10.99 0.96 6.80
CA ASN A 55 11.80 1.92 6.05
C ASN A 55 11.42 1.91 4.57
N HIS A 56 10.11 1.89 4.31
CA HIS A 56 9.56 1.84 2.96
C HIS A 56 8.34 2.75 2.91
N HIS A 57 8.48 3.90 2.28
CA HIS A 57 7.52 4.98 2.37
C HIS A 57 6.61 5.05 1.14
N PRO A 58 5.31 5.32 1.35
CA PRO A 58 4.37 5.36 0.24
C PRO A 58 4.44 6.68 -0.50
N ASN A 59 3.95 6.66 -1.74
CA ASN A 59 3.60 7.87 -2.45
C ASN A 59 2.10 8.01 -2.28
N TRP A 60 1.66 8.95 -1.47
CA TRP A 60 0.24 9.05 -1.13
C TRP A 60 -0.24 10.49 -1.12
N GLU A 61 -1.58 10.63 -1.21
CA GLU A 61 -2.20 11.94 -1.08
C GLU A 61 -3.50 11.82 -0.31
N ASN A 62 -3.86 12.92 0.33
CA ASN A 62 -5.08 13.00 1.11
C ASN A 62 -5.87 14.24 0.70
N VAL A 63 -7.14 14.03 0.34
CA VAL A 63 -8.05 15.11 0.05
C VAL A 63 -9.27 14.90 0.96
N TYR A 64 -9.35 15.65 2.03
CA TYR A 64 -10.41 15.61 3.04
C TYR A 64 -10.59 14.17 3.58
N SER A 65 -11.63 13.46 3.16
CA SER A 65 -11.94 12.12 3.67
C SER A 65 -11.38 11.00 2.80
N LYS A 66 -10.64 11.32 1.76
CA LYS A 66 -10.10 10.36 0.80
C LYS A 66 -8.58 10.27 0.92
N VAL A 67 -8.07 9.03 0.96
CA VAL A 67 -6.63 8.78 0.98
C VAL A 67 -6.30 7.83 -0.17
N THR A 68 -5.36 8.23 -1.02
CA THR A 68 -4.89 7.38 -2.12
C THR A 68 -3.45 6.99 -1.83
N ILE A 69 -3.18 5.69 -1.80
CA ILE A 69 -1.86 5.17 -1.46
C ILE A 69 -1.29 4.41 -2.65
N LYS A 70 -0.05 4.77 -3.02
CA LYS A 70 0.72 4.07 -4.04
C LYS A 70 1.96 3.49 -3.41
N LEU A 71 2.24 2.23 -3.72
CA LEU A 71 3.42 1.54 -3.22
C LEU A 71 4.23 0.98 -4.38
N SER A 72 5.53 1.15 -4.31
CA SER A 72 6.48 0.54 -5.23
C SER A 72 7.84 0.54 -4.56
N THR A 73 8.74 -0.30 -5.05
CA THR A 73 10.12 -0.33 -4.56
C THR A 73 11.01 0.34 -5.60
N HIS A 74 11.25 1.62 -5.39
CA HIS A 74 11.92 2.48 -6.36
C HIS A 74 13.27 1.93 -6.80
N ASP A 75 14.07 1.47 -5.84
CA ASP A 75 15.42 0.97 -6.11
C ASP A 75 15.41 -0.25 -7.04
N LEU A 76 14.35 -1.03 -7.02
CA LEU A 76 14.23 -2.22 -7.87
C LEU A 76 13.33 -1.98 -9.08
N GLY A 77 12.73 -0.79 -9.18
CA GLY A 77 11.96 -0.40 -10.34
C GLY A 77 10.60 -1.08 -10.49
N GLY A 78 10.00 -1.56 -9.40
CA GLY A 78 8.72 -2.23 -9.53
C GLY A 78 8.13 -2.67 -8.21
N ILE A 79 7.20 -3.62 -8.31
CA ILE A 79 6.47 -4.17 -7.17
C ILE A 79 7.27 -5.31 -6.57
N THR A 80 7.45 -5.27 -5.24
CA THR A 80 8.21 -6.31 -4.53
C THR A 80 7.35 -6.96 -3.45
N ASN A 81 7.91 -8.01 -2.85
CA ASN A 81 7.31 -8.65 -1.69
C ASN A 81 7.10 -7.67 -0.53
N LEU A 82 7.92 -6.63 -0.42
CA LEU A 82 7.77 -5.62 0.62
C LEU A 82 6.50 -4.80 0.39
N ASP A 83 6.25 -4.40 -0.85
CA ASP A 83 5.01 -3.70 -1.21
C ASP A 83 3.79 -4.55 -0.87
N GLN A 84 3.85 -5.84 -1.18
CA GLN A 84 2.78 -6.78 -0.87
C GLN A 84 2.54 -6.86 0.64
N THR A 85 3.61 -6.98 1.42
CA THR A 85 3.51 -7.07 2.87
C THR A 85 2.85 -5.83 3.47
N ILE A 86 3.29 -4.65 3.03
CA ILE A 86 2.76 -3.39 3.53
C ILE A 86 1.29 -3.23 3.11
N ALA A 87 0.97 -3.53 1.85
CA ALA A 87 -0.41 -3.43 1.36
C ALA A 87 -1.34 -4.34 2.16
N SER A 88 -0.89 -5.54 2.49
CA SER A 88 -1.66 -6.48 3.30
C SER A 88 -1.91 -5.92 4.70
N GLN A 89 -0.90 -5.31 5.31
CA GLN A 89 -1.04 -4.69 6.63
C GLN A 89 -1.98 -3.49 6.58
N ILE A 90 -1.91 -2.71 5.52
CA ILE A 90 -2.82 -1.56 5.34
C ILE A 90 -4.26 -2.06 5.24
N ASN A 91 -4.50 -3.09 4.44
CA ASN A 91 -5.84 -3.68 4.33
C ASN A 91 -6.36 -4.15 5.68
N HIS A 92 -5.49 -4.78 6.48
CA HIS A 92 -5.86 -5.27 7.80
C HIS A 92 -6.28 -4.12 8.73
N ILE A 93 -5.51 -3.03 8.72
CA ILE A 93 -5.81 -1.86 9.54
C ILE A 93 -7.11 -1.20 9.09
N PHE A 94 -7.33 -1.11 7.79
CA PHE A 94 -8.53 -0.48 7.26
C PHE A 94 -9.80 -1.21 7.70
N LYS A 95 -9.76 -2.54 7.80
CA LYS A 95 -10.91 -3.33 8.22
C LYS A 95 -11.28 -3.16 9.68
N LYS A 96 -10.36 -2.65 10.48
CA LYS A 96 -10.62 -2.40 11.89
C LYS A 96 -11.17 -1.01 12.10
#